data_40574cc6f2ccc80f5792e865b59a9dc4
#
_entry.id   40574cc6f2ccc80f5792e865b59a9dc4
#
_cell.length_a   1.000
_cell.length_b   1.000
_cell.length_c   1.000
_cell.angle_alpha   90.00
_cell.angle_beta   90.00
_cell.angle_gamma   90.00
#
_symmetry.space_group_name_H-M   'P 1'
#
loop_
_entity.id
_entity.type
_entity.pdbx_description
1 polymer ?
#
loop_
_entity_poly.entity_id
_entity_poly.type
_entity_poly.pdbx_seq_one_letter_code
_entity_poly.pdbx_strand_id
1 'polypeptide(L)'
;MSFSLWCDFVENHFLDTEFVELISSGKINGATSNPAIFKQAILNSPAYKAQLAKFKGQKPKAIYENLAILDIQKAADKLALNFHQKNDGFVSLEIDPRLHDNAALSLGEAKRLFSAISKENVMMKIPATAQSYEVMSELMSEGISVNATLIFSLQQAKDCFNALNLGLKKFRTKNANALKSGNLNEPQGVISVFVSRFDRLLNARVVDKNELGILNASLCYEYIHAQNEPRIRTLFASTGVKGDDLPKDFYIKELFFDECINTAPMDALRAFKGKTLCENSSLASAKNSANLAKTPLNSPCNVKFKTPLSQSEIYAKLNKNLRTDEFEKACEFLLDDGLKQFCIAFEEILRAV
;
A
#
# COMPACT_ATOMS: atom_id res chain seq x y z
N MET A 1 -10.15 -8.11 9.76
CA MET A 1 -9.60 -8.60 8.47
C MET A 1 -8.28 -9.26 8.77
N SER A 2 -7.99 -10.45 8.27
CA SER A 2 -6.68 -11.12 8.42
C SER A 2 -5.61 -10.43 7.55
N PHE A 3 -4.40 -10.99 7.52
CA PHE A 3 -3.33 -10.56 6.62
C PHE A 3 -3.80 -10.45 5.16
N SER A 4 -3.38 -9.38 4.49
CA SER A 4 -3.71 -9.11 3.10
C SER A 4 -2.45 -8.86 2.27
N LEU A 5 -2.35 -9.47 1.10
CA LEU A 5 -1.24 -9.29 0.18
C LEU A 5 -1.71 -8.44 -1.01
N TRP A 6 -1.01 -7.32 -1.26
CA TRP A 6 -1.27 -6.43 -2.37
C TRP A 6 -0.13 -6.45 -3.38
N CYS A 7 -0.43 -6.15 -4.62
CA CYS A 7 0.55 -6.05 -5.69
C CYS A 7 1.12 -4.63 -5.77
N ASP A 8 2.44 -4.48 -5.65
CA ASP A 8 3.13 -3.19 -5.86
C ASP A 8 3.55 -3.06 -7.34
N PHE A 9 2.55 -3.14 -8.22
CA PHE A 9 2.71 -2.98 -9.66
C PHE A 9 1.37 -2.69 -10.35
N VAL A 10 1.38 -1.71 -11.26
CA VAL A 10 0.26 -1.34 -12.14
C VAL A 10 0.81 -1.06 -13.53
N GLU A 11 0.29 -1.76 -14.55
CA GLU A 11 0.64 -1.59 -15.96
C GLU A 11 -0.52 -2.07 -16.83
N ASN A 12 -0.81 -1.38 -17.91
CA ASN A 12 -2.01 -1.55 -18.71
C ASN A 12 -2.29 -2.99 -19.17
N HIS A 13 -1.29 -3.66 -19.74
CA HIS A 13 -1.45 -5.05 -20.21
C HIS A 13 -1.49 -6.05 -19.07
N PHE A 14 -0.64 -5.85 -18.06
CA PHE A 14 -0.61 -6.67 -16.86
C PHE A 14 -1.98 -6.72 -16.17
N LEU A 15 -2.70 -5.61 -16.12
CA LEU A 15 -4.03 -5.53 -15.51
C LEU A 15 -5.07 -6.40 -16.21
N ASP A 16 -4.88 -6.74 -17.48
CA ASP A 16 -5.78 -7.64 -18.22
C ASP A 16 -5.34 -9.11 -18.21
N THR A 17 -4.14 -9.41 -17.73
CA THR A 17 -3.49 -10.74 -17.76
C THR A 17 -3.18 -11.26 -16.37
N GLU A 18 -1.92 -11.27 -15.95
CA GLU A 18 -1.47 -11.86 -14.68
C GLU A 18 -2.16 -11.27 -13.45
N PHE A 19 -2.54 -9.99 -13.47
CA PHE A 19 -3.27 -9.36 -12.37
C PHE A 19 -4.62 -10.04 -12.09
N VAL A 20 -5.36 -10.39 -13.15
CA VAL A 20 -6.63 -11.11 -13.02
C VAL A 20 -6.42 -12.52 -12.47
N GLU A 21 -5.35 -13.18 -12.87
CA GLU A 21 -4.98 -14.52 -12.36
C GLU A 21 -4.63 -14.46 -10.87
N LEU A 22 -3.87 -13.44 -10.46
CA LEU A 22 -3.51 -13.23 -9.05
C LEU A 22 -4.74 -12.95 -8.16
N ILE A 23 -5.71 -12.19 -8.66
CA ILE A 23 -6.98 -11.93 -7.95
C ILE A 23 -7.82 -13.21 -7.87
N SER A 24 -8.03 -13.89 -8.99
CA SER A 24 -8.90 -15.08 -9.08
C SER A 24 -8.35 -16.26 -8.27
N SER A 25 -7.04 -16.39 -8.16
CA SER A 25 -6.39 -17.36 -7.28
C SER A 25 -6.39 -16.95 -5.80
N GLY A 26 -6.94 -15.79 -5.44
CA GLY A 26 -6.93 -15.27 -4.09
C GLY A 26 -5.54 -14.88 -3.57
N LYS A 27 -4.55 -14.76 -4.45
CA LYS A 27 -3.18 -14.44 -4.06
C LYS A 27 -3.01 -12.99 -3.66
N ILE A 28 -3.73 -12.07 -4.31
CA ILE A 28 -3.74 -10.65 -3.98
C ILE A 28 -5.15 -10.14 -3.76
N ASN A 29 -5.27 -9.14 -2.88
CA ASN A 29 -6.54 -8.50 -2.55
C ASN A 29 -6.52 -6.99 -2.83
N GLY A 30 -5.45 -6.44 -3.36
CA GLY A 30 -5.31 -5.02 -3.65
C GLY A 30 -4.06 -4.70 -4.45
N ALA A 31 -3.87 -3.43 -4.75
CA ALA A 31 -2.69 -2.95 -5.48
C ALA A 31 -2.23 -1.57 -5.01
N THR A 32 -0.93 -1.32 -5.18
CA THR A 32 -0.33 0.00 -5.00
C THR A 32 0.43 0.44 -6.24
N SER A 33 0.46 1.74 -6.46
CA SER A 33 1.29 2.38 -7.46
C SER A 33 2.15 3.48 -6.83
N ASN A 34 3.14 3.94 -7.56
CA ASN A 34 3.97 5.10 -7.24
C ASN A 34 4.63 5.63 -8.52
N PRO A 35 5.26 6.83 -8.49
CA PRO A 35 5.89 7.39 -9.68
C PRO A 35 6.92 6.48 -10.35
N ALA A 36 7.71 5.72 -9.59
CA ALA A 36 8.71 4.82 -10.16
C ALA A 36 8.08 3.63 -10.92
N ILE A 37 6.95 3.11 -10.44
CA ILE A 37 6.18 2.06 -11.12
C ILE A 37 5.63 2.59 -12.43
N PHE A 38 4.94 3.73 -12.41
CA PHE A 38 4.41 4.34 -13.64
C PHE A 38 5.49 4.73 -14.63
N LYS A 39 6.64 5.25 -14.15
CA LYS A 39 7.80 5.50 -15.01
C LYS A 39 8.22 4.23 -15.75
N GLN A 40 8.44 3.15 -15.02
CA GLN A 40 8.84 1.88 -15.60
C GLN A 40 7.79 1.36 -16.61
N ALA A 41 6.51 1.44 -16.26
CA ALA A 41 5.42 0.99 -17.11
C ALA A 41 5.35 1.83 -18.41
N ILE A 42 5.25 3.15 -18.31
CA ILE A 42 5.05 4.04 -19.46
C ILE A 42 6.25 4.02 -20.42
N LEU A 43 7.49 3.97 -19.89
CA LEU A 43 8.69 3.98 -20.71
C LEU A 43 8.97 2.65 -21.41
N ASN A 44 8.61 1.53 -20.78
CA ASN A 44 9.05 0.22 -21.27
C ASN A 44 7.92 -0.63 -21.90
N SER A 45 6.65 -0.34 -21.59
CA SER A 45 5.56 -1.15 -22.14
C SER A 45 5.03 -0.61 -23.46
N PRO A 46 4.96 -1.45 -24.51
CA PRO A 46 4.33 -1.10 -25.77
C PRO A 46 2.85 -0.74 -25.66
N ALA A 47 2.19 -1.16 -24.58
CA ALA A 47 0.75 -0.93 -24.37
C ALA A 47 0.39 0.57 -24.33
N TYR A 48 1.33 1.45 -23.95
CA TYR A 48 1.06 2.89 -23.89
C TYR A 48 1.21 3.63 -25.22
N LYS A 49 1.83 3.03 -26.26
CA LYS A 49 2.05 3.71 -27.54
C LYS A 49 0.75 4.27 -28.17
N ALA A 50 -0.29 3.46 -28.18
CA ALA A 50 -1.58 3.85 -28.74
C ALA A 50 -2.32 4.89 -27.89
N GLN A 51 -2.16 4.82 -26.56
CA GLN A 51 -2.74 5.77 -25.63
C GLN A 51 -2.02 7.13 -25.70
N LEU A 52 -0.70 7.14 -25.74
CA LEU A 52 0.11 8.36 -25.92
C LEU A 52 -0.25 9.11 -27.19
N ALA A 53 -0.49 8.38 -28.29
CA ALA A 53 -0.93 8.99 -29.55
C ALA A 53 -2.26 9.73 -29.43
N LYS A 54 -3.20 9.25 -28.59
CA LYS A 54 -4.49 9.92 -28.35
C LYS A 54 -4.38 11.24 -27.58
N PHE A 55 -3.33 11.37 -26.75
CA PHE A 55 -3.11 12.55 -25.91
C PHE A 55 -2.08 13.52 -26.47
N LYS A 56 -1.60 13.29 -27.71
CA LYS A 56 -0.61 14.11 -28.38
C LYS A 56 -1.03 15.59 -28.38
N GLY A 57 -0.10 16.48 -27.97
CA GLY A 57 -0.32 17.92 -27.91
C GLY A 57 -0.89 18.44 -26.59
N GLN A 58 -1.22 17.56 -25.63
CA GLN A 58 -1.55 17.98 -24.29
C GLN A 58 -0.28 18.27 -23.47
N LYS A 59 -0.44 18.95 -22.33
CA LYS A 59 0.68 19.18 -21.39
C LYS A 59 1.16 17.83 -20.80
N PRO A 60 2.46 17.62 -20.60
CA PRO A 60 2.99 16.35 -20.08
C PRO A 60 2.29 15.83 -18.83
N LYS A 61 2.00 16.70 -17.84
CA LYS A 61 1.28 16.29 -16.64
C LYS A 61 -0.13 15.77 -16.96
N ALA A 62 -0.84 16.40 -17.88
CA ALA A 62 -2.18 15.94 -18.29
C ALA A 62 -2.11 14.59 -19.01
N ILE A 63 -1.09 14.34 -19.83
CA ILE A 63 -0.87 13.05 -20.48
C ILE A 63 -0.64 11.97 -19.43
N TYR A 64 0.30 12.20 -18.49
CA TYR A 64 0.57 11.27 -17.40
C TYR A 64 -0.70 10.96 -16.59
N GLU A 65 -1.42 12.00 -16.16
CA GLU A 65 -2.63 11.83 -15.35
C GLU A 65 -3.70 11.03 -16.09
N ASN A 66 -3.92 11.28 -17.39
CA ASN A 66 -4.86 10.51 -18.19
C ASN A 66 -4.49 9.02 -18.23
N LEU A 67 -3.20 8.70 -18.43
CA LEU A 67 -2.72 7.31 -18.43
C LEU A 67 -2.90 6.66 -17.05
N ALA A 68 -2.48 7.35 -15.99
CA ALA A 68 -2.58 6.86 -14.63
C ALA A 68 -4.04 6.65 -14.21
N ILE A 69 -4.93 7.60 -14.50
CA ILE A 69 -6.37 7.50 -14.20
C ILE A 69 -6.97 6.26 -14.90
N LEU A 70 -6.69 6.04 -16.18
CA LEU A 70 -7.20 4.89 -16.92
C LEU A 70 -6.75 3.55 -16.32
N ASP A 71 -5.47 3.45 -15.94
CA ASP A 71 -4.94 2.23 -15.33
C ASP A 71 -5.50 1.99 -13.93
N ILE A 72 -5.63 3.05 -13.12
CA ILE A 72 -6.23 2.95 -11.79
C ILE A 72 -7.70 2.60 -11.87
N GLN A 73 -8.48 3.16 -12.81
CA GLN A 73 -9.86 2.77 -13.07
C GLN A 73 -9.95 1.29 -13.41
N LYS A 74 -9.11 0.81 -14.33
CA LYS A 74 -9.04 -0.59 -14.73
C LYS A 74 -8.70 -1.51 -13.54
N ALA A 75 -7.69 -1.16 -12.74
CA ALA A 75 -7.32 -1.92 -11.55
C ALA A 75 -8.46 -1.95 -10.52
N ALA A 76 -9.12 -0.81 -10.28
CA ALA A 76 -10.27 -0.71 -9.40
C ALA A 76 -11.44 -1.60 -9.85
N ASP A 77 -11.73 -1.64 -11.14
CA ASP A 77 -12.78 -2.51 -11.69
C ASP A 77 -12.45 -4.00 -11.52
N LYS A 78 -11.19 -4.41 -11.73
CA LYS A 78 -10.78 -5.80 -11.51
C LYS A 78 -10.86 -6.20 -10.02
N LEU A 79 -10.66 -5.27 -9.11
CA LEU A 79 -10.71 -5.47 -7.67
C LEU A 79 -12.11 -5.28 -7.06
N ALA A 80 -13.10 -4.83 -7.84
CA ALA A 80 -14.43 -4.46 -7.34
C ALA A 80 -15.13 -5.60 -6.58
N LEU A 81 -14.99 -6.85 -7.02
CA LEU A 81 -15.59 -7.98 -6.32
C LEU A 81 -15.00 -8.15 -4.91
N ASN A 82 -13.67 -8.05 -4.77
CA ASN A 82 -13.01 -8.13 -3.47
C ASN A 82 -13.51 -7.00 -2.55
N PHE A 83 -13.64 -5.79 -3.09
CA PHE A 83 -14.12 -4.63 -2.35
C PHE A 83 -15.56 -4.83 -1.83
N HIS A 84 -16.48 -5.24 -2.67
CA HIS A 84 -17.87 -5.48 -2.26
C HIS A 84 -18.01 -6.65 -1.27
N GLN A 85 -17.12 -7.62 -1.34
CA GLN A 85 -17.04 -8.73 -0.38
C GLN A 85 -16.31 -8.34 0.93
N LYS A 86 -15.87 -7.07 1.09
CA LYS A 86 -15.10 -6.57 2.23
C LYS A 86 -13.77 -7.32 2.43
N ASN A 87 -13.19 -7.78 1.33
CA ASN A 87 -11.89 -8.45 1.27
C ASN A 87 -10.86 -7.51 0.63
N ASP A 88 -10.66 -6.34 1.22
CA ASP A 88 -9.90 -5.19 0.69
C ASP A 88 -10.42 -4.68 -0.66
N GLY A 89 -9.77 -5.01 -1.76
CA GLY A 89 -10.17 -4.60 -3.10
C GLY A 89 -9.77 -3.17 -3.46
N PHE A 90 -8.80 -2.58 -2.76
CA PHE A 90 -8.32 -1.22 -3.01
C PHE A 90 -7.16 -1.17 -3.99
N VAL A 91 -7.10 -0.05 -4.72
CA VAL A 91 -5.89 0.38 -5.45
C VAL A 91 -5.54 1.81 -5.06
N SER A 92 -4.23 2.13 -4.99
CA SER A 92 -3.78 3.48 -4.59
C SER A 92 -3.16 4.23 -5.74
N LEU A 93 -3.50 5.54 -5.87
CA LEU A 93 -2.82 6.51 -6.74
C LEU A 93 -2.15 7.60 -5.91
N GLU A 94 -0.87 7.83 -6.14
CA GLU A 94 -0.11 8.91 -5.51
C GLU A 94 -0.32 10.24 -6.22
N ILE A 95 -0.50 11.31 -5.45
CA ILE A 95 -0.53 12.68 -5.97
C ILE A 95 0.83 13.08 -6.55
N ASP A 96 0.91 14.19 -7.25
CA ASP A 96 2.17 14.79 -7.71
C ASP A 96 3.13 14.97 -6.51
N PRO A 97 4.26 14.23 -6.45
CA PRO A 97 5.14 14.24 -5.29
C PRO A 97 5.79 15.61 -5.04
N ARG A 98 5.79 16.50 -6.02
CA ARG A 98 6.33 17.88 -5.88
C ARG A 98 5.44 18.78 -5.02
N LEU A 99 4.24 18.32 -4.66
CA LEU A 99 3.29 19.06 -3.82
C LEU A 99 3.41 18.70 -2.33
N HIS A 100 4.34 17.85 -1.96
CA HIS A 100 4.46 17.27 -0.61
C HIS A 100 4.61 18.29 0.53
N ASP A 101 5.03 19.51 0.24
CA ASP A 101 5.22 20.61 1.17
C ASP A 101 4.11 21.68 1.11
N ASN A 102 3.05 21.46 0.30
CA ASN A 102 1.94 22.37 0.13
C ASN A 102 0.59 21.68 0.36
N ALA A 103 0.04 21.84 1.55
CA ALA A 103 -1.22 21.21 1.97
C ALA A 103 -2.40 21.56 1.05
N ALA A 104 -2.57 22.84 0.68
CA ALA A 104 -3.71 23.29 -0.13
C ALA A 104 -3.67 22.69 -1.55
N LEU A 105 -2.50 22.68 -2.19
CA LEU A 105 -2.33 22.10 -3.52
C LEU A 105 -2.48 20.59 -3.48
N SER A 106 -1.89 19.90 -2.48
CA SER A 106 -2.02 18.46 -2.28
C SER A 106 -3.48 18.03 -2.09
N LEU A 107 -4.23 18.75 -1.25
CA LEU A 107 -5.65 18.47 -1.01
C LEU A 107 -6.48 18.67 -2.28
N GLY A 108 -6.27 19.81 -2.98
CA GLY A 108 -6.96 20.11 -4.22
C GLY A 108 -6.71 19.08 -5.31
N GLU A 109 -5.46 18.64 -5.47
CA GLU A 109 -5.10 17.61 -6.44
C GLU A 109 -5.67 16.24 -6.08
N ALA A 110 -5.57 15.82 -4.83
CA ALA A 110 -6.11 14.55 -4.38
C ALA A 110 -7.62 14.44 -4.65
N LYS A 111 -8.39 15.48 -4.31
CA LYS A 111 -9.83 15.55 -4.58
C LYS A 111 -10.14 15.50 -6.08
N ARG A 112 -9.42 16.28 -6.87
CA ARG A 112 -9.57 16.33 -8.33
C ARG A 112 -9.30 14.97 -8.97
N LEU A 113 -8.20 14.30 -8.60
CA LEU A 113 -7.85 12.97 -9.11
C LEU A 113 -8.87 11.93 -8.67
N PHE A 114 -9.27 11.91 -7.39
CA PHE A 114 -10.30 11.00 -6.90
C PHE A 114 -11.61 11.14 -7.66
N SER A 115 -12.07 12.39 -7.87
CA SER A 115 -13.27 12.69 -8.67
C SER A 115 -13.13 12.23 -10.12
N ALA A 116 -11.96 12.45 -10.74
CA ALA A 116 -11.71 12.03 -12.12
C ALA A 116 -11.67 10.51 -12.28
N ILE A 117 -11.13 9.78 -11.29
CA ILE A 117 -11.13 8.31 -11.28
C ILE A 117 -12.54 7.77 -11.08
N SER A 118 -13.35 8.40 -10.24
CA SER A 118 -14.76 8.04 -9.98
C SER A 118 -14.97 6.57 -9.61
N LYS A 119 -14.14 6.03 -8.72
CA LYS A 119 -14.22 4.68 -8.16
C LYS A 119 -14.09 4.74 -6.64
N GLU A 120 -14.99 4.06 -5.91
CA GLU A 120 -15.03 4.08 -4.44
C GLU A 120 -13.89 3.29 -3.79
N ASN A 121 -13.33 2.32 -4.49
CA ASN A 121 -12.23 1.47 -4.01
C ASN A 121 -10.83 2.01 -4.39
N VAL A 122 -10.71 3.32 -4.47
CA VAL A 122 -9.42 4.00 -4.69
C VAL A 122 -8.98 4.72 -3.44
N MET A 123 -7.71 4.58 -3.09
CA MET A 123 -7.07 5.35 -2.03
C MET A 123 -6.16 6.43 -2.64
N MET A 124 -6.29 7.66 -2.18
CA MET A 124 -5.33 8.70 -2.52
C MET A 124 -4.07 8.52 -1.68
N LYS A 125 -2.92 8.40 -2.35
CA LYS A 125 -1.65 8.15 -1.68
C LYS A 125 -0.92 9.46 -1.44
N ILE A 126 -0.62 9.72 -0.15
CA ILE A 126 -0.14 11.01 0.36
C ILE A 126 1.15 10.77 1.16
N PRO A 127 2.28 11.44 0.85
CA PRO A 127 3.51 11.28 1.60
C PRO A 127 3.40 11.86 3.02
N ALA A 128 4.04 11.21 4.00
CA ALA A 128 3.95 11.57 5.41
C ALA A 128 4.91 12.71 5.76
N THR A 129 4.52 13.94 5.40
CA THR A 129 5.18 15.19 5.79
C THR A 129 4.30 15.98 6.75
N ALA A 130 4.89 16.94 7.46
CA ALA A 130 4.16 17.77 8.44
C ALA A 130 2.93 18.47 7.81
N GLN A 131 3.06 18.95 6.57
CA GLN A 131 1.99 19.62 5.82
C GLN A 131 0.89 18.65 5.37
N SER A 132 1.20 17.38 5.25
CA SER A 132 0.28 16.37 4.72
C SER A 132 -0.68 15.77 5.75
N TYR A 133 -0.42 15.92 7.04
CA TYR A 133 -1.31 15.36 8.08
C TYR A 133 -2.70 16.00 8.05
N GLU A 134 -2.79 17.31 7.81
CA GLU A 134 -4.07 17.99 7.60
C GLU A 134 -4.78 17.48 6.35
N VAL A 135 -4.05 17.28 5.24
CA VAL A 135 -4.57 16.73 3.99
C VAL A 135 -5.20 15.34 4.21
N MET A 136 -4.50 14.45 4.93
CA MET A 136 -4.99 13.11 5.26
C MET A 136 -6.30 13.19 6.08
N SER A 137 -6.36 14.08 7.08
CA SER A 137 -7.55 14.27 7.91
C SER A 137 -8.73 14.79 7.09
N GLU A 138 -8.52 15.77 6.22
CA GLU A 138 -9.60 16.35 5.41
C GLU A 138 -10.12 15.33 4.37
N LEU A 139 -9.25 14.59 3.69
CA LEU A 139 -9.67 13.54 2.75
C LEU A 139 -10.54 12.48 3.43
N MET A 140 -10.08 11.95 4.59
CA MET A 140 -10.86 11.00 5.38
C MET A 140 -12.20 11.57 5.83
N SER A 141 -12.26 12.88 6.21
CA SER A 141 -13.49 13.53 6.63
C SER A 141 -14.53 13.68 5.52
N GLU A 142 -14.08 13.64 4.26
CA GLU A 142 -14.92 13.67 3.06
C GLU A 142 -15.25 12.29 2.49
N GLY A 143 -14.82 11.21 3.16
CA GLY A 143 -15.10 9.83 2.73
C GLY A 143 -14.09 9.30 1.71
N ILE A 144 -12.99 10.00 1.49
CA ILE A 144 -11.92 9.56 0.58
C ILE A 144 -10.91 8.73 1.36
N SER A 145 -10.74 7.48 0.97
CA SER A 145 -9.75 6.58 1.56
C SER A 145 -8.31 7.05 1.27
N VAL A 146 -7.40 6.87 2.25
CA VAL A 146 -6.03 7.41 2.20
C VAL A 146 -5.00 6.31 2.40
N ASN A 147 -3.94 6.35 1.60
CA ASN A 147 -2.71 5.60 1.79
C ASN A 147 -1.59 6.60 2.20
N ALA A 148 -1.30 6.70 3.50
CA ALA A 148 -0.17 7.48 3.99
C ALA A 148 1.13 6.76 3.64
N THR A 149 2.06 7.41 2.94
CA THR A 149 3.26 6.75 2.41
C THR A 149 4.56 7.41 2.86
N LEU A 150 5.70 6.76 2.59
CA LEU A 150 7.03 7.18 3.03
C LEU A 150 7.16 7.30 4.55
N ILE A 151 6.60 6.31 5.28
CA ILE A 151 6.76 6.24 6.73
C ILE A 151 8.02 5.43 7.05
N PHE A 152 8.95 6.08 7.77
CA PHE A 152 10.22 5.53 8.21
C PHE A 152 10.43 5.59 9.73
N SER A 153 9.54 6.24 10.48
CA SER A 153 9.65 6.32 11.93
C SER A 153 8.35 6.01 12.63
N LEU A 154 8.45 5.57 13.90
CA LEU A 154 7.28 5.40 14.76
C LEU A 154 6.54 6.73 14.97
N GLN A 155 7.26 7.87 15.03
CA GLN A 155 6.60 9.17 15.19
C GLN A 155 5.74 9.51 13.97
N GLN A 156 6.25 9.33 12.74
CA GLN A 156 5.45 9.50 11.53
C GLN A 156 4.22 8.58 11.52
N ALA A 157 4.36 7.32 11.96
CA ALA A 157 3.24 6.38 12.05
C ALA A 157 2.17 6.87 13.03
N LYS A 158 2.57 7.42 14.18
CA LYS A 158 1.68 8.04 15.18
C LYS A 158 0.94 9.25 14.60
N ASP A 159 1.65 10.15 13.94
CA ASP A 159 1.08 11.38 13.40
C ASP A 159 0.10 11.07 12.26
N CYS A 160 0.44 10.12 11.38
CA CYS A 160 -0.47 9.61 10.34
C CYS A 160 -1.72 8.98 10.97
N PHE A 161 -1.57 8.12 11.97
CA PHE A 161 -2.71 7.51 12.65
C PHE A 161 -3.63 8.57 13.25
N ASN A 162 -3.08 9.54 13.95
CA ASN A 162 -3.86 10.64 14.56
C ASN A 162 -4.61 11.45 13.52
N ALA A 163 -3.97 11.78 12.40
CA ALA A 163 -4.58 12.53 11.31
C ALA A 163 -5.73 11.75 10.65
N LEU A 164 -5.50 10.49 10.29
CA LEU A 164 -6.51 9.62 9.69
C LEU A 164 -7.69 9.39 10.63
N ASN A 165 -7.43 9.12 11.91
CA ASN A 165 -8.46 8.89 12.92
C ASN A 165 -9.29 10.16 13.20
N LEU A 166 -8.66 11.34 13.20
CA LEU A 166 -9.36 12.61 13.30
C LEU A 166 -10.34 12.80 12.14
N GLY A 167 -9.89 12.56 10.91
CA GLY A 167 -10.74 12.64 9.71
C GLY A 167 -11.89 11.62 9.76
N LEU A 168 -11.60 10.38 10.15
CA LEU A 168 -12.61 9.33 10.31
C LEU A 168 -13.68 9.70 11.36
N LYS A 169 -13.29 10.27 12.50
CA LYS A 169 -14.22 10.77 13.53
C LYS A 169 -15.10 11.90 12.98
N LYS A 170 -14.53 12.87 12.25
CA LYS A 170 -15.30 13.93 11.57
C LYS A 170 -16.32 13.32 10.60
N PHE A 171 -15.89 12.35 9.76
CA PHE A 171 -16.75 11.65 8.82
C PHE A 171 -17.92 10.93 9.51
N ARG A 172 -17.64 10.17 10.57
CA ARG A 172 -18.66 9.46 11.38
C ARG A 172 -19.68 10.41 11.99
N THR A 173 -19.22 11.54 12.53
CA THR A 173 -20.11 12.56 13.11
C THR A 173 -21.02 13.16 12.05
N LYS A 174 -20.47 13.54 10.91
CA LYS A 174 -21.22 14.17 9.80
C LYS A 174 -22.25 13.23 9.19
N ASN A 175 -21.95 11.95 9.13
CA ASN A 175 -22.72 10.94 8.39
C ASN A 175 -23.41 9.90 9.29
N ALA A 176 -23.64 10.20 10.56
CA ALA A 176 -24.15 9.25 11.56
C ALA A 176 -25.43 8.53 11.14
N ASN A 177 -26.37 9.23 10.52
CA ASN A 177 -27.65 8.64 10.08
C ASN A 177 -27.47 7.70 8.87
N ALA A 178 -26.66 8.11 7.88
CA ALA A 178 -26.39 7.30 6.69
C ALA A 178 -25.60 6.01 7.04
N LEU A 179 -24.70 6.10 8.01
CA LEU A 179 -23.94 4.94 8.50
C LEU A 179 -24.84 3.95 9.23
N LYS A 180 -25.77 4.45 10.09
CA LYS A 180 -26.75 3.59 10.80
C LYS A 180 -27.69 2.86 9.85
N SER A 181 -28.06 3.46 8.72
CA SER A 181 -28.91 2.82 7.70
C SER A 181 -28.16 1.85 6.79
N GLY A 182 -26.82 1.75 6.90
CA GLY A 182 -25.99 0.92 6.03
C GLY A 182 -25.84 1.43 4.59
N ASN A 183 -26.27 2.67 4.31
CA ASN A 183 -26.26 3.26 2.96
C ASN A 183 -24.92 3.92 2.60
N LEU A 184 -23.95 3.92 3.51
CA LEU A 184 -22.65 4.56 3.30
C LEU A 184 -21.52 3.71 3.88
N ASN A 185 -20.43 3.58 3.14
CA ASN A 185 -19.22 2.96 3.62
C ASN A 185 -18.31 4.00 4.28
N GLU A 186 -17.64 3.61 5.37
CA GLU A 186 -16.60 4.43 5.99
C GLU A 186 -15.32 4.38 5.14
N PRO A 187 -14.59 5.52 5.00
CA PRO A 187 -13.28 5.52 4.36
C PRO A 187 -12.29 4.68 5.16
N GLN A 188 -11.27 4.18 4.47
CA GLN A 188 -10.20 3.42 5.09
C GLN A 188 -8.86 4.16 4.96
N GLY A 189 -8.03 4.04 6.00
CA GLY A 189 -6.67 4.52 6.01
C GLY A 189 -5.68 3.34 6.04
N VAL A 190 -4.61 3.43 5.26
CA VAL A 190 -3.45 2.55 5.42
C VAL A 190 -2.19 3.37 5.63
N ILE A 191 -1.31 2.89 6.51
CA ILE A 191 -0.06 3.55 6.88
C ILE A 191 1.07 2.70 6.32
N SER A 192 1.66 3.16 5.22
CA SER A 192 2.67 2.43 4.44
C SER A 192 4.05 2.61 5.03
N VAL A 193 4.44 1.68 5.92
CA VAL A 193 5.75 1.64 6.56
C VAL A 193 6.77 0.99 5.63
N PHE A 194 7.84 1.70 5.34
CA PHE A 194 8.89 1.26 4.42
C PHE A 194 9.93 0.39 5.14
N VAL A 195 10.27 -0.75 4.55
CA VAL A 195 11.09 -1.78 5.21
C VAL A 195 12.50 -1.87 4.65
N SER A 196 12.68 -2.37 3.44
CA SER A 196 14.01 -2.73 2.91
C SER A 196 14.98 -1.57 2.71
N ARG A 197 14.51 -0.33 2.75
CA ARG A 197 15.39 0.84 2.58
C ARG A 197 16.35 1.02 3.75
N PHE A 198 15.93 0.67 4.99
CA PHE A 198 16.82 0.67 6.15
C PHE A 198 18.00 -0.29 5.96
N ASP A 199 17.70 -1.50 5.54
CA ASP A 199 18.71 -2.53 5.38
C ASP A 199 19.71 -2.17 4.27
N ARG A 200 19.21 -1.60 3.17
CA ARG A 200 20.09 -1.08 2.11
C ARG A 200 21.00 0.06 2.56
N LEU A 201 20.52 0.92 3.44
CA LEU A 201 21.29 2.06 3.95
C LEU A 201 22.31 1.63 5.02
N LEU A 202 21.94 0.69 5.89
CA LEU A 202 22.61 0.46 7.16
C LEU A 202 23.29 -0.90 7.31
N ASN A 203 23.01 -1.89 6.46
CA ASN A 203 23.58 -3.25 6.58
C ASN A 203 25.12 -3.31 6.68
N ALA A 204 25.81 -2.35 6.04
CA ALA A 204 27.28 -2.27 6.15
C ALA A 204 27.80 -1.75 7.51
N ARG A 205 26.90 -1.21 8.35
CA ARG A 205 27.23 -0.51 9.59
C ARG A 205 26.72 -1.21 10.85
N VAL A 206 25.90 -2.27 10.69
CA VAL A 206 25.25 -2.96 11.80
C VAL A 206 25.69 -4.40 11.92
N VAL A 207 25.55 -4.94 13.13
CA VAL A 207 25.91 -6.33 13.44
C VAL A 207 24.85 -7.30 12.89
N ASP A 208 23.58 -7.02 13.18
CA ASP A 208 22.44 -7.85 12.78
C ASP A 208 21.86 -7.31 11.46
N LYS A 209 22.30 -7.89 10.34
CA LYS A 209 21.91 -7.45 9.00
C LYS A 209 20.46 -7.85 8.67
N ASN A 210 19.80 -7.04 7.85
CA ASN A 210 18.45 -7.26 7.34
C ASN A 210 17.35 -7.31 8.43
N GLU A 211 17.60 -6.73 9.60
CA GLU A 211 16.65 -6.69 10.71
C GLU A 211 16.10 -5.30 11.00
N LEU A 212 16.86 -4.22 10.73
CA LEU A 212 16.47 -2.87 11.16
C LEU A 212 15.12 -2.42 10.57
N GLY A 213 14.90 -2.67 9.28
CA GLY A 213 13.65 -2.36 8.63
C GLY A 213 12.48 -3.16 9.21
N ILE A 214 12.69 -4.43 9.52
CA ILE A 214 11.69 -5.31 10.13
C ILE A 214 11.37 -4.85 11.56
N LEU A 215 12.38 -4.54 12.37
CA LEU A 215 12.20 -4.07 13.75
C LEU A 215 11.40 -2.75 13.80
N ASN A 216 11.76 -1.78 12.96
CA ASN A 216 11.01 -0.53 12.85
C ASN A 216 9.58 -0.73 12.38
N ALA A 217 9.38 -1.57 11.37
CA ALA A 217 8.06 -1.88 10.84
C ALA A 217 7.19 -2.60 11.89
N SER A 218 7.76 -3.50 12.68
CA SER A 218 7.09 -4.17 13.80
C SER A 218 6.68 -3.19 14.89
N LEU A 219 7.53 -2.20 15.22
CA LEU A 219 7.22 -1.17 16.19
C LEU A 219 6.02 -0.29 15.74
N CYS A 220 6.01 0.09 14.48
CA CYS A 220 4.89 0.84 13.89
C CYS A 220 3.59 0.01 13.89
N TYR A 221 3.68 -1.27 13.52
CA TYR A 221 2.54 -2.18 13.53
C TYR A 221 1.96 -2.34 14.93
N GLU A 222 2.78 -2.62 15.93
CA GLU A 222 2.36 -2.77 17.33
C GLU A 222 1.59 -1.53 17.83
N TYR A 223 2.11 -0.33 17.51
CA TYR A 223 1.43 0.90 17.87
C TYR A 223 0.06 1.03 17.20
N ILE A 224 -0.01 0.85 15.87
CA ILE A 224 -1.25 1.03 15.10
C ILE A 224 -2.28 -0.02 15.50
N HIS A 225 -1.86 -1.28 15.62
CA HIS A 225 -2.75 -2.40 16.01
C HIS A 225 -3.33 -2.21 17.41
N ALA A 226 -2.54 -1.70 18.36
CA ALA A 226 -3.00 -1.42 19.72
C ALA A 226 -4.08 -0.32 19.82
N GLN A 227 -4.27 0.49 18.77
CA GLN A 227 -5.33 1.51 18.75
C GLN A 227 -6.73 0.93 18.52
N ASN A 228 -6.85 -0.33 18.09
CA ASN A 228 -8.13 -1.03 17.85
C ASN A 228 -9.08 -0.27 16.90
N GLU A 229 -8.57 0.44 15.90
CA GLU A 229 -9.39 1.09 14.88
C GLU A 229 -9.31 0.29 13.56
N PRO A 230 -10.30 -0.55 13.25
CA PRO A 230 -10.23 -1.48 12.11
C PRO A 230 -10.23 -0.81 10.74
N ARG A 231 -10.51 0.50 10.69
CA ARG A 231 -10.46 1.30 9.46
C ARG A 231 -9.09 1.86 9.15
N ILE A 232 -8.12 1.73 10.08
CA ILE A 232 -6.75 2.23 9.90
C ILE A 232 -5.79 1.09 10.16
N ARG A 233 -5.10 0.61 9.12
CA ARG A 233 -4.23 -0.56 9.21
C ARG A 233 -2.80 -0.24 8.79
N THR A 234 -1.87 -1.02 9.29
CA THR A 234 -0.47 -1.02 8.82
C THR A 234 -0.40 -1.69 7.45
N LEU A 235 0.31 -1.04 6.53
CA LEU A 235 0.73 -1.60 5.26
C LEU A 235 2.26 -1.61 5.22
N PHE A 236 2.87 -2.78 5.06
CA PHE A 236 4.32 -2.90 4.86
C PHE A 236 4.64 -2.69 3.38
N ALA A 237 5.45 -1.67 3.09
CA ALA A 237 5.86 -1.27 1.76
C ALA A 237 7.37 -1.40 1.55
N SER A 238 7.82 -1.37 0.31
CA SER A 238 9.24 -1.58 -0.01
C SER A 238 9.74 -2.93 0.53
N THR A 239 8.99 -3.99 0.26
CA THR A 239 9.24 -5.35 0.75
C THR A 239 9.97 -6.23 -0.27
N GLY A 240 10.49 -5.63 -1.34
CA GLY A 240 11.31 -6.32 -2.33
C GLY A 240 12.76 -6.49 -1.88
N VAL A 241 13.27 -7.71 -1.99
CA VAL A 241 14.69 -8.03 -1.80
C VAL A 241 15.49 -7.57 -3.01
N LYS A 242 16.60 -6.87 -2.79
CA LYS A 242 17.58 -6.51 -3.82
C LYS A 242 18.77 -7.47 -3.72
N GLY A 243 19.28 -7.93 -4.88
CA GLY A 243 20.32 -8.96 -4.93
C GLY A 243 19.78 -10.37 -4.66
N ASP A 244 20.67 -11.33 -4.43
CA ASP A 244 20.35 -12.75 -4.30
C ASP A 244 20.71 -13.34 -2.93
N ASP A 245 21.10 -12.50 -1.98
CA ASP A 245 21.52 -12.92 -0.64
C ASP A 245 20.35 -13.40 0.24
N LEU A 246 19.12 -13.01 -0.09
CA LEU A 246 17.91 -13.36 0.64
C LEU A 246 16.82 -13.91 -0.30
N PRO A 247 15.96 -14.81 0.19
CA PRO A 247 14.76 -15.21 -0.55
C PRO A 247 13.93 -14.01 -0.95
N LYS A 248 13.37 -13.97 -2.17
CA LYS A 248 12.60 -12.82 -2.68
C LYS A 248 11.40 -12.48 -1.81
N ASP A 249 10.81 -13.44 -1.11
CA ASP A 249 9.68 -13.29 -0.20
C ASP A 249 10.06 -13.06 1.28
N PHE A 250 11.33 -12.76 1.56
CA PHE A 250 11.87 -12.62 2.92
C PHE A 250 11.05 -11.65 3.76
N TYR A 251 10.88 -10.40 3.32
CA TYR A 251 10.16 -9.39 4.09
C TYR A 251 8.66 -9.68 4.24
N ILE A 252 8.04 -10.39 3.29
CA ILE A 252 6.64 -10.83 3.44
C ILE A 252 6.54 -11.85 4.58
N LYS A 253 7.47 -12.81 4.65
CA LYS A 253 7.50 -13.85 5.70
C LYS A 253 7.83 -13.28 7.06
N GLU A 254 8.78 -12.35 7.14
CA GLU A 254 9.18 -11.73 8.41
C GLU A 254 8.08 -10.84 9.02
N LEU A 255 7.27 -10.20 8.19
CA LEU A 255 6.18 -9.30 8.57
C LEU A 255 4.78 -9.92 8.34
N PHE A 256 4.68 -11.24 8.46
CA PHE A 256 3.42 -11.97 8.30
C PHE A 256 2.61 -11.91 9.61
N PHE A 257 2.06 -10.73 9.92
CA PHE A 257 1.27 -10.46 11.13
C PHE A 257 -0.23 -10.48 10.81
N ASP A 258 -1.07 -10.60 11.83
CA ASP A 258 -2.51 -10.51 11.65
C ASP A 258 -2.96 -9.06 11.36
N GLU A 259 -4.10 -8.88 10.74
CA GLU A 259 -4.76 -7.59 10.46
C GLU A 259 -3.87 -6.53 9.77
N CYS A 260 -2.80 -6.93 9.10
CA CYS A 260 -1.94 -6.04 8.34
C CYS A 260 -1.99 -6.31 6.83
N ILE A 261 -1.39 -5.42 6.07
CA ILE A 261 -1.23 -5.51 4.62
C ILE A 261 0.26 -5.55 4.30
N ASN A 262 0.63 -6.33 3.30
CA ASN A 262 1.97 -6.25 2.70
C ASN A 262 1.82 -5.99 1.20
N THR A 263 2.37 -4.88 0.70
CA THR A 263 2.44 -4.64 -0.73
C THR A 263 3.80 -5.02 -1.26
N ALA A 264 3.84 -5.93 -2.23
CA ALA A 264 5.05 -6.58 -2.66
C ALA A 264 5.23 -6.54 -4.18
N PRO A 265 6.49 -6.42 -4.67
CA PRO A 265 6.79 -6.50 -6.09
C PRO A 265 6.56 -7.92 -6.63
N MET A 266 6.46 -8.04 -7.94
CA MET A 266 6.06 -9.28 -8.63
C MET A 266 6.95 -10.48 -8.32
N ASP A 267 8.25 -10.29 -8.19
CA ASP A 267 9.19 -11.36 -7.85
C ASP A 267 8.95 -11.91 -6.43
N ALA A 268 8.68 -11.03 -5.47
CA ALA A 268 8.33 -11.43 -4.11
C ALA A 268 6.95 -12.13 -4.05
N LEU A 269 5.97 -11.61 -4.80
CA LEU A 269 4.65 -12.23 -4.93
C LEU A 269 4.74 -13.65 -5.50
N ARG A 270 5.52 -13.85 -6.56
CA ARG A 270 5.69 -15.17 -7.18
C ARG A 270 6.41 -16.15 -6.26
N ALA A 271 7.38 -15.69 -5.47
CA ALA A 271 8.12 -16.50 -4.51
C ALA A 271 7.28 -16.89 -3.27
N PHE A 272 6.36 -16.01 -2.82
CA PHE A 272 5.58 -16.24 -1.61
C PHE A 272 4.49 -17.30 -1.82
N LYS A 273 4.56 -18.39 -1.04
CA LYS A 273 3.63 -19.54 -1.11
C LYS A 273 2.64 -19.60 0.06
N GLY A 274 2.58 -18.57 0.90
CA GLY A 274 1.87 -18.62 2.18
C GLY A 274 0.35 -18.83 2.13
N LYS A 275 -0.32 -18.47 1.03
CA LYS A 275 -1.77 -18.72 0.85
C LYS A 275 -2.10 -20.09 0.26
N THR A 276 -1.17 -20.77 -0.36
CA THR A 276 -1.39 -22.10 -0.96
C THR A 276 -1.62 -23.18 0.09
N LEU A 277 -1.38 -22.90 1.37
CA LEU A 277 -1.62 -23.84 2.47
C LEU A 277 -3.11 -23.98 2.84
N CYS A 278 -3.98 -23.06 2.41
CA CYS A 278 -5.41 -23.16 2.62
C CYS A 278 -6.16 -23.95 1.54
N GLU A 279 -5.58 -24.10 0.34
CA GLU A 279 -6.26 -24.74 -0.80
C GLU A 279 -6.18 -26.28 -0.80
N ASN A 280 -5.25 -26.87 -0.10
CA ASN A 280 -5.03 -28.33 -0.14
C ASN A 280 -5.99 -29.15 0.72
N SER A 281 -6.90 -28.55 1.49
CA SER A 281 -7.86 -29.30 2.30
C SER A 281 -9.26 -29.45 1.70
N SER A 282 -9.60 -28.69 0.63
CA SER A 282 -10.97 -28.72 0.07
C SER A 282 -11.08 -29.10 -1.42
N LEU A 283 -9.99 -29.07 -2.20
CA LEU A 283 -10.03 -29.34 -3.64
C LEU A 283 -9.62 -30.78 -4.03
N ALA A 284 -9.07 -31.56 -3.12
CA ALA A 284 -8.74 -32.96 -3.40
C ALA A 284 -9.95 -33.92 -3.40
N SER A 285 -11.13 -33.49 -2.92
CA SER A 285 -12.34 -34.33 -2.85
C SER A 285 -13.46 -33.95 -3.81
N ALA A 286 -13.32 -32.88 -4.62
CA ALA A 286 -14.36 -32.37 -5.51
C ALA A 286 -14.13 -32.70 -7.00
N LYS A 287 -13.62 -33.89 -7.34
CA LYS A 287 -13.59 -34.36 -8.72
C LYS A 287 -14.83 -35.12 -9.19
N ASN A 288 -15.92 -35.10 -8.44
CA ASN A 288 -17.19 -35.61 -8.95
C ASN A 288 -18.35 -34.94 -8.19
N SER A 289 -18.98 -33.94 -8.78
CA SER A 289 -20.44 -33.70 -8.71
C SER A 289 -20.77 -32.28 -9.19
N ALA A 290 -21.59 -32.21 -10.21
CA ALA A 290 -22.29 -31.01 -10.64
C ALA A 290 -23.29 -30.60 -9.55
N ASN A 291 -22.91 -29.64 -8.69
CA ASN A 291 -23.82 -28.82 -7.90
C ASN A 291 -23.04 -27.68 -7.28
N LEU A 292 -22.89 -26.58 -8.07
CA LEU A 292 -22.36 -25.30 -7.61
C LEU A 292 -23.49 -24.48 -6.98
N ALA A 293 -23.83 -24.75 -5.73
CA ALA A 293 -24.57 -23.80 -4.91
C ALA A 293 -24.32 -24.08 -3.44
N LYS A 294 -23.80 -23.07 -2.74
CA LYS A 294 -23.74 -22.93 -1.29
C LYS A 294 -22.69 -23.75 -0.54
N THR A 295 -21.45 -23.29 -0.61
CA THR A 295 -20.51 -23.50 0.51
C THR A 295 -20.05 -22.12 1.01
N PRO A 296 -20.23 -21.79 2.31
CA PRO A 296 -19.70 -20.54 2.85
C PRO A 296 -18.16 -20.58 2.80
N LEU A 297 -17.54 -19.54 2.26
CA LEU A 297 -16.09 -19.32 2.21
C LEU A 297 -15.43 -19.08 3.59
N ASN A 298 -16.09 -19.43 4.68
CA ASN A 298 -15.64 -19.22 6.07
C ASN A 298 -15.31 -20.55 6.78
N SER A 299 -14.37 -21.33 6.24
CA SER A 299 -13.63 -22.23 7.09
C SER A 299 -12.40 -21.49 7.62
N PRO A 300 -12.17 -21.41 8.95
CA PRO A 300 -10.98 -20.77 9.49
C PRO A 300 -9.76 -21.62 9.05
N CYS A 301 -9.03 -21.10 8.07
CA CYS A 301 -7.70 -21.61 7.79
C CYS A 301 -6.85 -21.38 9.04
N ASN A 302 -6.25 -22.44 9.60
CA ASN A 302 -5.26 -22.35 10.66
C ASN A 302 -3.93 -21.75 10.11
N VAL A 303 -3.99 -20.51 9.65
CA VAL A 303 -2.80 -19.76 9.28
C VAL A 303 -2.15 -19.25 10.57
N LYS A 304 -0.97 -19.75 10.87
CA LYS A 304 -0.21 -19.30 12.03
C LYS A 304 0.53 -18.00 11.68
N PHE A 305 0.00 -16.86 12.11
CA PHE A 305 0.70 -15.58 12.01
C PHE A 305 1.94 -15.55 12.90
N LYS A 306 2.94 -14.77 12.50
CA LYS A 306 4.04 -14.43 13.40
C LYS A 306 3.54 -13.52 14.52
N THR A 307 4.05 -13.74 15.73
CA THR A 307 3.88 -12.80 16.83
C THR A 307 5.01 -11.79 16.77
N PRO A 308 4.73 -10.49 16.70
CA PRO A 308 5.78 -9.48 16.79
C PRO A 308 6.56 -9.61 18.10
N LEU A 309 7.80 -9.15 18.11
CA LEU A 309 8.57 -8.98 19.34
C LEU A 309 7.92 -7.88 20.18
N SER A 310 8.02 -7.98 21.50
CA SER A 310 7.58 -6.90 22.38
C SER A 310 8.37 -5.60 22.10
N GLN A 311 7.78 -4.45 22.41
CA GLN A 311 8.46 -3.16 22.21
C GLN A 311 9.84 -3.11 22.93
N SER A 312 9.95 -3.68 24.14
CA SER A 312 11.20 -3.74 24.88
C SER A 312 12.26 -4.57 24.14
N GLU A 313 11.91 -5.70 23.57
CA GLU A 313 12.81 -6.53 22.78
C GLU A 313 13.23 -5.84 21.48
N ILE A 314 12.31 -5.13 20.82
CA ILE A 314 12.60 -4.36 19.60
C ILE A 314 13.61 -3.25 19.92
N TYR A 315 13.37 -2.46 20.98
CA TYR A 315 14.31 -1.40 21.37
C TYR A 315 15.67 -1.95 21.79
N ALA A 316 15.72 -3.07 22.52
CA ALA A 316 16.98 -3.72 22.86
C ALA A 316 17.79 -4.12 21.63
N LYS A 317 17.13 -4.68 20.61
CA LYS A 317 17.77 -5.04 19.33
C LYS A 317 18.21 -3.80 18.53
N LEU A 318 17.37 -2.77 18.43
CA LEU A 318 17.73 -1.53 17.75
C LEU A 318 18.94 -0.87 18.40
N ASN A 319 18.97 -0.74 19.73
CA ASN A 319 20.06 -0.12 20.48
C ASN A 319 21.37 -0.94 20.44
N LYS A 320 21.29 -2.25 20.23
CA LYS A 320 22.46 -3.11 19.98
C LYS A 320 23.15 -2.74 18.66
N ASN A 321 22.37 -2.35 17.68
CA ASN A 321 22.83 -2.12 16.29
C ASN A 321 23.21 -0.67 16.03
N LEU A 322 22.44 0.28 16.55
CA LEU A 322 22.61 1.72 16.32
C LEU A 322 22.23 2.52 17.58
N ARG A 323 22.87 3.66 17.76
CA ARG A 323 22.41 4.63 18.75
C ARG A 323 21.08 5.25 18.28
N THR A 324 20.26 5.68 19.23
CA THR A 324 18.93 6.27 18.93
C THR A 324 19.05 7.47 17.99
N ASP A 325 20.02 8.38 18.23
CA ASP A 325 20.22 9.56 17.36
C ASP A 325 20.67 9.21 15.93
N GLU A 326 21.39 8.12 15.74
CA GLU A 326 21.80 7.64 14.42
C GLU A 326 20.61 7.00 13.67
N PHE A 327 19.74 6.31 14.39
CA PHE A 327 18.52 5.74 13.82
C PHE A 327 17.54 6.84 13.41
N GLU A 328 17.33 7.87 14.24
CA GLU A 328 16.48 9.02 13.91
C GLU A 328 16.98 9.76 12.66
N LYS A 329 18.28 10.03 12.58
CA LYS A 329 18.90 10.62 11.38
C LYS A 329 18.73 9.75 10.13
N ALA A 330 18.79 8.43 10.29
CA ALA A 330 18.53 7.52 9.18
C ALA A 330 17.05 7.59 8.71
N CYS A 331 16.10 7.73 9.62
CA CYS A 331 14.68 7.92 9.29
C CYS A 331 14.47 9.23 8.51
N GLU A 332 15.03 10.34 8.97
CA GLU A 332 14.98 11.64 8.28
C GLU A 332 15.59 11.57 6.89
N PHE A 333 16.80 11.02 6.79
CA PHE A 333 17.47 10.83 5.50
C PHE A 333 16.64 9.98 4.52
N LEU A 334 16.02 8.89 4.99
CA LEU A 334 15.22 8.00 4.14
C LEU A 334 13.92 8.67 3.67
N LEU A 335 13.33 9.56 4.47
CA LEU A 335 12.17 10.35 4.06
C LEU A 335 12.58 11.32 2.94
N ASP A 336 13.62 12.10 3.14
CA ASP A 336 14.12 13.08 2.17
C ASP A 336 14.54 12.41 0.86
N ASP A 337 15.30 11.31 0.94
CA ASP A 337 15.68 10.52 -0.24
C ASP A 337 14.44 9.95 -0.93
N GLY A 338 13.47 9.46 -0.17
CA GLY A 338 12.22 8.92 -0.70
C GLY A 338 11.43 9.94 -1.51
N LEU A 339 11.24 11.14 -0.97
CA LEU A 339 10.59 12.27 -1.64
C LEU A 339 11.34 12.67 -2.90
N LYS A 340 12.67 12.82 -2.80
CA LYS A 340 13.54 13.16 -3.92
C LYS A 340 13.44 12.13 -5.06
N GLN A 341 13.50 10.84 -4.74
CA GLN A 341 13.40 9.77 -5.74
C GLN A 341 12.03 9.76 -6.44
N PHE A 342 10.96 10.05 -5.71
CA PHE A 342 9.62 10.14 -6.30
C PHE A 342 9.49 11.36 -7.22
N CYS A 343 10.02 12.53 -6.82
CA CYS A 343 10.06 13.72 -7.67
C CYS A 343 10.88 13.46 -8.95
N ILE A 344 12.06 12.85 -8.84
CA ILE A 344 12.89 12.49 -10.00
C ILE A 344 12.13 11.55 -10.95
N ALA A 345 11.54 10.48 -10.43
CA ALA A 345 10.79 9.53 -11.25
C ALA A 345 9.61 10.21 -11.96
N PHE A 346 8.90 11.11 -11.26
CA PHE A 346 7.79 11.85 -11.82
C PHE A 346 8.24 12.81 -12.94
N GLU A 347 9.33 13.56 -12.73
CA GLU A 347 9.89 14.44 -13.76
C GLU A 347 10.37 13.68 -15.00
N GLU A 348 10.95 12.49 -14.82
CA GLU A 348 11.36 11.63 -15.93
C GLU A 348 10.17 11.16 -16.76
N ILE A 349 9.02 10.86 -16.11
CA ILE A 349 7.77 10.59 -16.85
C ILE A 349 7.38 11.82 -17.66
N LEU A 350 7.34 13.00 -17.03
CA LEU A 350 6.90 14.22 -17.69
C LEU A 350 7.78 14.64 -18.88
N ARG A 351 9.04 14.23 -18.90
CA ARG A 351 9.96 14.46 -20.04
C ARG A 351 9.74 13.45 -21.17
N ALA A 352 9.14 12.31 -20.87
CA ALA A 352 9.01 11.20 -21.79
C ALA A 352 7.66 11.13 -22.52
N VAL A 353 6.65 11.87 -22.05
CA VAL A 353 5.27 11.83 -22.57
C VAL A 353 4.87 13.08 -23.40
#